data_9d51458a0b3b026f613f8dc47ca4eeee
#
_entry.id   9d51458a0b3b026f613f8dc47ca4eeee
#
_cell.length_a   1.000
_cell.length_b   1.000
_cell.length_c   1.000
_cell.angle_alpha   90.00
_cell.angle_beta   90.00
_cell.angle_gamma   90.00
#
_symmetry.space_group_name_H-M   'P 1'
#
loop_
_entity.id
_entity.type
_entity.pdbx_description
1 polymer ?
#
loop_
_entity_poly.entity_id
_entity_poly.type
_entity_poly.pdbx_seq_one_letter_code
_entity_poly.pdbx_strand_id
1 'polypeptide(L)'
;SSSMRIKISSQVNSYSDEVVLGFDSNATNLYDNSFDVLKRYSEVPDYAPSLSFFLNDSVNLSTSTTKEYLHNELYLSGYPGDSAHGNYTLSFEFPENFYNAGCMFLNDLYNDSVIDLRILNSYTFNTNDTTLKERFKLIFSKNFESSSYPTSCYELNDGIIKIEGDSLIGKTFSISKQNGSVIASSVATTNSLIFDSLYSGNYEISSNFQS
;
A
#
# COMPACT_ATOMS: atom_id res chain seq x y z
N SER A 1 -0.82 17.94 5.76
CA SER A 1 -1.16 16.78 4.92
C SER A 1 0.13 16.17 4.39
N SER A 2 0.26 14.88 4.47
CA SER A 2 1.34 14.14 3.83
C SER A 2 0.93 13.77 2.41
N SER A 3 1.85 13.83 1.48
CA SER A 3 1.57 13.42 0.10
C SER A 3 2.74 12.65 -0.49
N MET A 4 2.42 11.68 -1.33
CA MET A 4 3.35 10.90 -2.12
C MET A 4 3.27 11.33 -3.58
N ARG A 5 4.43 11.47 -4.24
CA ARG A 5 4.50 11.71 -5.69
C ARG A 5 4.87 10.44 -6.40
N ILE A 6 4.21 10.19 -7.51
CA ILE A 6 4.48 9.04 -8.38
C ILE A 6 4.71 9.59 -9.76
N LYS A 7 5.87 9.28 -10.33
CA LYS A 7 6.27 9.73 -11.66
C LYS A 7 6.47 8.55 -12.58
N ILE A 8 5.92 8.63 -13.80
CA ILE A 8 6.29 7.75 -14.91
C ILE A 8 7.29 8.48 -15.82
N SER A 9 8.36 7.80 -16.16
CA SER A 9 9.37 8.32 -17.09
C SER A 9 9.63 7.32 -18.19
N SER A 10 9.68 7.79 -19.43
CA SER A 10 10.08 6.98 -20.58
C SER A 10 11.60 6.84 -20.62
N GLN A 11 12.10 5.65 -20.95
CA GLN A 11 13.51 5.43 -21.26
C GLN A 11 13.80 5.60 -22.77
N VAL A 12 12.77 5.76 -23.57
CA VAL A 12 12.85 5.92 -25.03
C VAL A 12 12.97 7.39 -25.42
N ASN A 13 12.40 8.28 -24.60
CA ASN A 13 12.42 9.72 -24.80
C ASN A 13 12.53 10.45 -23.45
N SER A 14 12.55 11.78 -23.46
CA SER A 14 12.71 12.60 -22.24
C SER A 14 11.38 12.95 -21.54
N TYR A 15 10.25 12.41 -22.03
CA TYR A 15 8.96 12.74 -21.48
C TYR A 15 8.65 11.97 -20.20
N SER A 16 7.92 12.64 -19.34
CA SER A 16 7.45 12.07 -18.08
C SER A 16 6.13 12.70 -17.67
N ASP A 17 5.39 12.04 -16.81
CA ASP A 17 4.17 12.54 -16.19
C ASP A 17 4.16 12.20 -14.70
N GLU A 18 3.33 12.89 -13.92
CA GLU A 18 3.30 12.77 -12.46
C GLU A 18 1.88 12.78 -11.93
N VAL A 19 1.65 12.06 -10.85
CA VAL A 19 0.45 12.11 -10.03
C VAL A 19 0.81 12.26 -8.56
N VAL A 20 -0.13 12.81 -7.79
CA VAL A 20 0.04 13.02 -6.34
C VAL A 20 -1.03 12.28 -5.58
N LEU A 21 -0.62 11.47 -4.60
CA LEU A 21 -1.49 10.85 -3.62
C LEU A 21 -1.40 11.61 -2.30
N GLY A 22 -2.51 12.22 -1.89
CA GLY A 22 -2.65 12.90 -0.61
C GLY A 22 -3.30 12.02 0.45
N PHE A 23 -3.03 12.33 1.71
CA PHE A 23 -3.67 11.69 2.85
C PHE A 23 -4.32 12.73 3.75
N ASP A 24 -5.62 12.58 4.01
CA ASP A 24 -6.39 13.46 4.88
C ASP A 24 -7.53 12.67 5.56
N SER A 25 -7.72 12.90 6.84
CA SER A 25 -8.75 12.19 7.63
C SER A 25 -10.18 12.49 7.19
N ASN A 26 -10.41 13.60 6.51
CA ASN A 26 -11.72 14.01 5.99
C ASN A 26 -11.97 13.56 4.55
N ALA A 27 -10.95 13.05 3.86
CA ALA A 27 -11.10 12.54 2.50
C ALA A 27 -12.05 11.33 2.44
N THR A 28 -12.59 11.06 1.27
CA THR A 28 -13.44 9.91 0.99
C THR A 28 -12.77 8.98 -0.02
N ASN A 29 -13.34 7.80 -0.24
CA ASN A 29 -12.88 6.89 -1.30
C ASN A 29 -13.60 7.14 -2.65
N LEU A 30 -14.44 8.16 -2.69
CA LEU A 30 -15.12 8.61 -3.91
C LEU A 30 -14.50 9.93 -4.37
N TYR A 31 -14.72 10.28 -5.63
CA TYR A 31 -14.29 11.57 -6.14
C TYR A 31 -14.86 12.71 -5.28
N ASP A 32 -13.97 13.56 -4.78
CA ASP A 32 -14.30 14.76 -4.02
C ASP A 32 -13.50 15.94 -4.57
N ASN A 33 -14.19 16.89 -5.17
CA ASN A 33 -13.57 18.07 -5.78
C ASN A 33 -12.86 19.02 -4.79
N SER A 34 -13.02 18.78 -3.48
CA SER A 34 -12.28 19.51 -2.43
C SER A 34 -10.88 18.93 -2.21
N PHE A 35 -10.67 17.67 -2.57
CA PHE A 35 -9.45 16.92 -2.31
C PHE A 35 -8.80 16.34 -3.57
N ASP A 36 -9.58 16.10 -4.63
CA ASP A 36 -9.14 15.42 -5.83
C ASP A 36 -9.05 16.37 -7.02
N VAL A 37 -8.12 16.09 -7.93
CA VAL A 37 -7.96 16.85 -9.16
C VAL A 37 -8.09 15.94 -10.37
N LEU A 38 -9.03 16.26 -11.26
CA LEU A 38 -9.21 15.52 -12.50
C LEU A 38 -7.94 15.58 -13.37
N LYS A 39 -7.59 14.45 -13.96
CA LYS A 39 -6.52 14.39 -14.95
C LYS A 39 -6.92 15.16 -16.20
N ARG A 40 -6.06 16.10 -16.58
CA ARG A 40 -6.15 16.78 -17.87
C ARG A 40 -5.09 16.18 -18.78
N TYR A 41 -5.51 15.62 -19.88
CA TYR A 41 -4.62 15.17 -20.94
C TYR A 41 -4.26 16.40 -21.80
N SER A 42 -2.97 16.65 -21.94
CA SER A 42 -2.53 17.70 -22.87
C SER A 42 -2.53 17.15 -24.30
N GLU A 43 -2.68 18.01 -25.28
CA GLU A 43 -2.50 17.70 -26.70
C GLU A 43 -1.01 17.50 -27.06
N VAL A 44 -0.28 16.80 -26.21
CA VAL A 44 1.15 16.52 -26.36
C VAL A 44 1.33 15.32 -27.27
N PRO A 45 2.55 15.16 -27.83
CA PRO A 45 2.84 14.12 -28.80
C PRO A 45 2.36 12.74 -28.36
N ASP A 46 1.82 12.00 -29.30
CA ASP A 46 1.25 10.65 -29.12
C ASP A 46 2.20 9.63 -28.46
N TYR A 47 3.44 10.00 -28.19
CA TYR A 47 4.47 9.17 -27.54
C TYR A 47 4.84 9.60 -26.11
N ALA A 48 4.18 10.61 -25.57
CA ALA A 48 4.41 11.03 -24.18
C ALA A 48 3.67 10.07 -23.20
N PRO A 49 4.34 9.57 -22.16
CA PRO A 49 3.67 8.76 -21.17
C PRO A 49 2.65 9.58 -20.37
N SER A 50 1.60 8.95 -19.93
CA SER A 50 0.60 9.55 -19.05
C SER A 50 0.34 8.65 -17.85
N LEU A 51 0.22 9.25 -16.67
CA LEU A 51 -0.10 8.57 -15.42
C LEU A 51 -1.36 9.18 -14.82
N SER A 52 -2.24 8.35 -14.32
CA SER A 52 -3.43 8.80 -13.59
C SER A 52 -3.85 7.78 -12.55
N PHE A 53 -4.47 8.25 -11.46
CA PHE A 53 -5.27 7.36 -10.62
C PHE A 53 -6.59 7.08 -11.31
N PHE A 54 -7.04 5.84 -11.20
CA PHE A 54 -8.30 5.39 -11.73
C PHE A 54 -9.25 5.07 -10.58
N LEU A 55 -10.32 5.84 -10.47
CA LEU A 55 -11.41 5.55 -9.55
C LEU A 55 -12.51 4.75 -10.25
N ASN A 56 -13.35 4.11 -9.48
CA ASN A 56 -14.54 3.42 -10.00
C ASN A 56 -15.29 4.35 -10.96
N ASP A 57 -15.75 3.80 -12.09
CA ASP A 57 -16.54 4.50 -13.11
C ASP A 57 -15.78 5.45 -14.06
N SER A 58 -14.53 5.18 -14.38
CA SER A 58 -13.80 5.86 -15.46
C SER A 58 -13.35 7.29 -15.15
N VAL A 59 -13.26 7.67 -13.89
CA VAL A 59 -12.70 8.96 -13.48
C VAL A 59 -11.18 8.83 -13.34
N ASN A 60 -10.45 9.62 -14.14
CA ASN A 60 -8.99 9.70 -14.04
C ASN A 60 -8.60 10.95 -13.25
N LEU A 61 -7.68 10.78 -12.29
CA LEU A 61 -7.21 11.83 -11.41
C LEU A 61 -5.71 12.05 -11.56
N SER A 62 -5.29 13.31 -11.53
CA SER A 62 -3.89 13.70 -11.36
C SER A 62 -3.51 13.83 -9.88
N THR A 63 -4.49 14.13 -9.03
CA THR A 63 -4.35 14.08 -7.58
C THR A 63 -5.52 13.30 -7.02
N SER A 64 -5.22 12.32 -6.18
CA SER A 64 -6.21 11.60 -5.38
C SER A 64 -5.86 11.74 -3.91
N THR A 65 -6.85 12.00 -3.07
CA THR A 65 -6.66 12.10 -1.63
C THR A 65 -7.53 11.09 -0.93
N THR A 66 -6.93 10.29 -0.09
CA THR A 66 -7.61 9.22 0.65
C THR A 66 -7.39 9.39 2.15
N LYS A 67 -8.20 8.70 2.96
CA LYS A 67 -7.95 8.64 4.40
C LYS A 67 -6.64 7.95 4.68
N GLU A 68 -5.91 8.46 5.66
CA GLU A 68 -4.70 7.81 6.13
C GLU A 68 -5.01 6.37 6.56
N TYR A 69 -4.21 5.43 6.05
CA TYR A 69 -4.12 4.05 6.52
C TYR A 69 -5.38 3.18 6.45
N LEU A 70 -6.38 3.56 5.69
CA LEU A 70 -7.42 2.62 5.31
C LEU A 70 -6.86 1.68 4.24
N HIS A 71 -7.35 0.43 4.24
CA HIS A 71 -7.09 -0.53 3.17
C HIS A 71 -7.62 0.01 1.86
N ASN A 72 -6.81 0.82 1.22
CA ASN A 72 -7.18 1.36 -0.06
C ASN A 72 -6.34 0.67 -1.11
N GLU A 73 -7.02 0.00 -1.97
CA GLU A 73 -6.49 -0.36 -3.27
C GLU A 73 -6.73 0.82 -4.19
N LEU A 74 -5.65 1.39 -4.70
CA LEU A 74 -5.73 2.46 -5.70
C LEU A 74 -5.16 1.95 -7.00
N TYR A 75 -5.94 2.06 -8.06
CA TYR A 75 -5.49 1.70 -9.38
C TYR A 75 -4.78 2.88 -10.05
N LEU A 76 -3.67 2.58 -10.71
CA LEU A 76 -2.90 3.50 -11.53
C LEU A 76 -2.97 3.05 -13.00
N SER A 77 -3.33 3.97 -13.84
CA SER A 77 -3.22 3.83 -15.29
C SER A 77 -1.90 4.42 -15.75
N GLY A 78 -1.00 3.57 -16.22
CA GLY A 78 0.27 3.98 -16.83
C GLY A 78 0.20 3.79 -18.34
N TYR A 79 -0.12 4.83 -19.06
CA TYR A 79 -0.25 4.82 -20.51
C TYR A 79 1.06 5.25 -21.18
N PRO A 80 1.63 4.46 -22.10
CA PRO A 80 2.93 4.75 -22.71
C PRO A 80 2.91 5.82 -23.78
N GLY A 81 1.73 6.22 -24.26
CA GLY A 81 1.54 7.00 -25.47
C GLY A 81 1.39 6.12 -26.72
N ASP A 82 0.63 6.56 -27.70
CA ASP A 82 0.21 5.73 -28.85
C ASP A 82 1.36 5.17 -29.68
N SER A 83 2.45 5.91 -29.77
CA SER A 83 3.62 5.54 -30.61
C SER A 83 4.83 5.09 -29.79
N ALA A 84 4.74 5.06 -28.46
CA ALA A 84 5.89 4.75 -27.63
C ALA A 84 5.89 3.28 -27.20
N HIS A 85 7.01 2.63 -27.46
CA HIS A 85 7.27 1.27 -27.01
C HIS A 85 8.58 1.26 -26.23
N GLY A 86 8.72 0.33 -25.29
CA GLY A 86 9.97 0.12 -24.59
C GLY A 86 9.83 0.18 -23.07
N ASN A 87 10.89 0.61 -22.42
CA ASN A 87 10.97 0.62 -20.97
C ASN A 87 10.49 1.95 -20.40
N TYR A 88 9.74 1.83 -19.32
CA TYR A 88 9.25 2.92 -18.49
C TYR A 88 9.63 2.66 -17.05
N THR A 89 9.84 3.73 -16.29
CA THR A 89 10.11 3.64 -14.86
C THR A 89 9.05 4.41 -14.08
N LEU A 90 8.40 3.73 -13.14
CA LEU A 90 7.66 4.38 -12.06
C LEU A 90 8.65 4.70 -10.94
N SER A 91 8.67 5.93 -10.45
CA SER A 91 9.42 6.35 -9.27
C SER A 91 8.49 6.96 -8.23
N PHE A 92 8.79 6.69 -6.97
CA PHE A 92 7.96 7.04 -5.83
C PHE A 92 8.75 7.94 -4.89
N GLU A 93 8.23 9.13 -4.62
CA GLU A 93 8.78 10.07 -3.64
C GLU A 93 7.86 10.13 -2.43
N PHE A 94 8.39 9.75 -1.28
CA PHE A 94 7.67 9.68 -0.03
C PHE A 94 8.01 10.86 0.88
N PRO A 95 7.05 11.39 1.67
CA PRO A 95 7.38 12.33 2.74
C PRO A 95 8.22 11.64 3.83
N GLU A 96 9.06 12.43 4.53
CA GLU A 96 10.09 11.92 5.47
C GLU A 96 9.58 10.92 6.53
N ASN A 97 8.34 10.99 6.93
CA ASN A 97 7.77 10.11 7.98
C ASN A 97 6.83 9.04 7.43
N PHE A 98 6.78 8.83 6.13
CA PHE A 98 5.83 7.93 5.50
C PHE A 98 6.09 6.45 5.82
N TYR A 99 7.32 6.07 6.05
CA TYR A 99 7.73 4.68 6.33
C TYR A 99 7.18 4.09 7.64
N ASN A 100 6.69 4.94 8.55
CA ASN A 100 6.07 4.49 9.80
C ASN A 100 4.59 4.09 9.62
N ALA A 101 4.07 4.23 8.41
CA ALA A 101 2.64 4.21 8.15
C ALA A 101 2.06 2.84 7.77
N GLY A 102 2.86 1.81 7.70
CA GLY A 102 2.40 0.47 7.33
C GLY A 102 3.12 -0.13 6.13
N CYS A 103 2.53 -1.14 5.53
CA CYS A 103 3.03 -1.76 4.31
C CYS A 103 2.50 -1.02 3.09
N MET A 104 3.35 -0.87 2.08
CA MET A 104 2.95 -0.33 0.80
C MET A 104 3.56 -1.15 -0.33
N PHE A 105 2.68 -1.65 -1.18
CA PHE A 105 3.07 -2.49 -2.30
C PHE A 105 2.55 -1.89 -3.61
N LEU A 106 3.36 -2.01 -4.64
CA LEU A 106 2.94 -1.87 -6.03
C LEU A 106 2.74 -3.26 -6.61
N ASN A 107 1.56 -3.54 -7.12
CA ASN A 107 1.28 -4.75 -7.88
C ASN A 107 1.16 -4.39 -9.37
N ASP A 108 2.03 -4.94 -10.21
CA ASP A 108 1.91 -4.92 -11.67
C ASP A 108 1.03 -6.10 -12.10
N LEU A 109 -0.24 -5.83 -12.35
CA LEU A 109 -1.25 -6.83 -12.70
C LEU A 109 -0.98 -7.52 -14.05
N TYR A 110 -0.14 -6.92 -14.89
CA TYR A 110 0.22 -7.51 -16.17
C TYR A 110 1.35 -8.53 -16.04
N ASN A 111 2.34 -8.26 -15.19
CA ASN A 111 3.49 -9.13 -14.98
C ASN A 111 3.34 -10.02 -13.74
N ASP A 112 2.24 -9.91 -13.00
CA ASP A 112 2.02 -10.60 -11.72
C ASP A 112 3.17 -10.37 -10.73
N SER A 113 3.67 -9.13 -10.67
CA SER A 113 4.82 -8.74 -9.87
C SER A 113 4.39 -7.85 -8.72
N VAL A 114 4.85 -8.17 -7.50
CA VAL A 114 4.60 -7.39 -6.29
C VAL A 114 5.89 -6.78 -5.78
N ILE A 115 5.92 -5.47 -5.62
CA ILE A 115 7.07 -4.68 -5.21
C ILE A 115 6.78 -4.01 -3.86
N ASP A 116 7.62 -4.28 -2.86
CA ASP A 116 7.57 -3.56 -1.58
C ASP A 116 8.21 -2.18 -1.75
N LEU A 117 7.38 -1.14 -1.73
CA LEU A 117 7.82 0.23 -1.95
C LEU A 117 8.61 0.84 -0.78
N ARG A 118 8.67 0.16 0.37
CA ARG A 118 9.56 0.54 1.49
C ARG A 118 11.01 0.16 1.22
N ILE A 119 11.21 -0.84 0.34
CA ILE A 119 12.54 -1.35 -0.04
C ILE A 119 12.99 -0.76 -1.35
N LEU A 120 12.09 -0.68 -2.33
CA LEU A 120 12.36 -0.21 -3.69
C LEU A 120 11.44 0.98 -4.01
N ASN A 121 12.02 2.15 -4.18
CA ASN A 121 11.28 3.36 -4.54
C ASN A 121 11.12 3.55 -6.06
N SER A 122 11.42 2.54 -6.86
CA SER A 122 11.24 2.56 -8.31
C SER A 122 10.99 1.18 -8.88
N TYR A 123 10.24 1.14 -9.98
CA TYR A 123 9.92 -0.07 -10.72
C TYR A 123 10.01 0.19 -12.22
N THR A 124 10.82 -0.61 -12.91
CA THR A 124 10.96 -0.52 -14.38
C THR A 124 10.21 -1.67 -15.04
N PHE A 125 9.42 -1.32 -16.04
CA PHE A 125 8.61 -2.27 -16.79
C PHE A 125 8.69 -1.98 -18.28
N ASN A 126 8.48 -3.02 -19.09
CA ASN A 126 8.35 -2.90 -20.53
C ASN A 126 6.87 -2.90 -20.90
N THR A 127 6.50 -2.10 -21.88
CA THR A 127 5.18 -2.17 -22.48
C THR A 127 5.22 -1.76 -23.95
N ASN A 128 4.42 -2.46 -24.72
CA ASN A 128 4.04 -2.13 -26.10
C ASN A 128 2.52 -2.08 -26.25
N ASP A 129 1.78 -2.16 -25.16
CA ASP A 129 0.32 -2.16 -25.14
C ASP A 129 -0.18 -0.75 -24.80
N THR A 130 -0.85 -0.13 -25.75
CA THR A 130 -1.45 1.19 -25.61
C THR A 130 -2.89 1.13 -25.12
N THR A 131 -3.41 -0.05 -24.80
CA THR A 131 -4.80 -0.24 -24.35
C THR A 131 -4.97 -0.51 -22.86
N LEU A 132 -3.88 -0.80 -22.14
CA LEU A 132 -3.92 -1.12 -20.72
C LEU A 132 -4.22 0.10 -19.85
N LYS A 133 -5.44 0.14 -19.31
CA LYS A 133 -5.90 1.25 -18.48
C LYS A 133 -5.62 1.09 -16.99
N GLU A 134 -5.62 -0.14 -16.47
CA GLU A 134 -5.51 -0.43 -15.02
C GLU A 134 -4.38 -1.42 -14.77
N ARG A 135 -3.17 -1.02 -15.16
CA ARG A 135 -2.02 -1.93 -15.06
C ARG A 135 -1.53 -2.11 -13.64
N PHE A 136 -1.53 -1.05 -12.86
CA PHE A 136 -0.92 -1.05 -11.54
C PHE A 136 -1.94 -0.90 -10.44
N LYS A 137 -1.68 -1.59 -9.35
CA LYS A 137 -2.46 -1.44 -8.12
C LYS A 137 -1.52 -1.09 -6.96
N LEU A 138 -1.77 0.04 -6.32
CA LEU A 138 -1.16 0.39 -5.04
C LEU A 138 -1.98 -0.21 -3.93
N ILE A 139 -1.32 -0.90 -3.02
CA ILE A 139 -1.94 -1.53 -1.86
C ILE A 139 -1.31 -0.92 -0.62
N PHE A 140 -2.15 -0.32 0.20
CA PHE A 140 -1.77 0.22 1.50
C PHE A 140 -2.38 -0.66 2.58
N SER A 141 -1.58 -1.08 3.54
CA SER A 141 -2.10 -1.76 4.71
C SER A 141 -1.63 -1.06 5.97
N LYS A 142 -2.57 -0.79 6.87
CA LYS A 142 -2.21 -0.35 8.22
C LYS A 142 -1.52 -1.50 8.94
N ASN A 143 -0.47 -1.18 9.67
CA ASN A 143 0.07 -2.11 10.65
C ASN A 143 -0.99 -2.37 11.71
N PHE A 144 -1.02 -3.58 12.22
CA PHE A 144 -1.74 -3.86 13.45
C PHE A 144 -1.03 -3.19 14.64
N GLU A 145 -1.78 -2.76 15.60
CA GLU A 145 -1.28 -2.33 16.90
C GLU A 145 -1.30 -3.50 17.84
N SER A 146 -0.28 -3.62 18.67
CA SER A 146 -0.27 -4.62 19.74
C SER A 146 -0.15 -3.93 21.09
N SER A 147 -0.91 -4.42 22.05
CA SER A 147 -0.83 -4.04 23.44
C SER A 147 -0.61 -5.28 24.30
N SER A 148 0.15 -5.14 25.37
CA SER A 148 0.41 -6.24 26.30
C SER A 148 -0.04 -5.87 27.70
N TYR A 149 -0.64 -6.84 28.37
CA TYR A 149 -0.97 -6.79 29.77
C TYR A 149 -0.11 -7.82 30.50
N PRO A 150 0.77 -7.37 31.42
CA PRO A 150 1.69 -8.27 32.10
C PRO A 150 0.95 -9.25 32.99
N THR A 151 1.63 -10.33 33.35
CA THR A 151 1.15 -11.26 34.38
C THR A 151 1.01 -10.56 35.73
N SER A 152 -0.02 -10.94 36.49
CA SER A 152 -0.28 -10.33 37.80
C SER A 152 0.80 -10.67 38.85
N CYS A 153 1.46 -11.84 38.71
CA CYS A 153 2.58 -12.28 39.56
C CYS A 153 3.58 -13.10 38.76
N TYR A 154 4.77 -13.24 39.33
CA TYR A 154 5.83 -14.11 38.79
C TYR A 154 5.33 -15.56 38.67
N GLU A 155 5.66 -16.22 37.57
CA GLU A 155 5.25 -17.60 37.23
C GLU A 155 3.75 -17.85 36.97
N LEU A 156 2.91 -16.81 36.99
CA LEU A 156 1.54 -16.96 36.50
C LEU A 156 1.49 -16.88 34.99
N ASN A 157 0.49 -17.53 34.40
CA ASN A 157 0.22 -17.54 32.98
C ASN A 157 -1.07 -16.75 32.65
N ASP A 158 -1.23 -15.58 33.23
CA ASP A 158 -2.37 -14.71 33.05
C ASP A 158 -2.03 -13.46 32.21
N GLY A 159 -0.87 -13.44 31.58
CA GLY A 159 -0.48 -12.39 30.64
C GLY A 159 -1.30 -12.44 29.35
N ILE A 160 -1.53 -11.28 28.77
CA ILE A 160 -2.34 -11.11 27.55
C ILE A 160 -1.57 -10.27 26.54
N ILE A 161 -1.63 -10.67 25.27
CA ILE A 161 -1.27 -9.84 24.12
C ILE A 161 -2.53 -9.64 23.30
N LYS A 162 -2.89 -8.37 23.08
CA LYS A 162 -4.00 -7.97 22.23
C LYS A 162 -3.45 -7.35 20.94
N ILE A 163 -3.98 -7.79 19.81
CA ILE A 163 -3.68 -7.26 18.48
C ILE A 163 -4.94 -6.61 17.95
N GLU A 164 -4.85 -5.37 17.48
CA GLU A 164 -5.96 -4.61 16.92
C GLU A 164 -5.56 -3.98 15.59
N GLY A 165 -6.48 -3.95 14.63
CA GLY A 165 -6.24 -3.34 13.33
C GLY A 165 -7.47 -3.44 12.41
N ASP A 166 -7.54 -2.62 11.39
CA ASP A 166 -8.75 -2.47 10.57
C ASP A 166 -9.01 -3.64 9.60
N SER A 167 -8.12 -4.61 9.46
CA SER A 167 -8.26 -5.75 8.53
C SER A 167 -7.55 -7.00 8.99
N LEU A 168 -7.79 -7.37 10.21
CA LEU A 168 -7.24 -8.60 10.75
C LEU A 168 -8.03 -9.84 10.31
N ILE A 169 -9.30 -9.69 9.94
CA ILE A 169 -10.20 -10.80 9.61
C ILE A 169 -9.59 -11.69 8.53
N GLY A 170 -9.51 -12.99 8.81
CA GLY A 170 -8.91 -13.99 7.92
C GLY A 170 -7.39 -14.05 7.93
N LYS A 171 -6.71 -13.15 8.65
CA LYS A 171 -5.25 -13.18 8.79
C LYS A 171 -4.84 -14.07 9.95
N THR A 172 -3.75 -14.80 9.76
CA THR A 172 -3.16 -15.64 10.80
C THR A 172 -2.06 -14.88 11.51
N PHE A 173 -2.12 -14.83 12.82
CA PHE A 173 -1.08 -14.27 13.67
C PHE A 173 -0.46 -15.40 14.50
N SER A 174 0.83 -15.32 14.69
CA SER A 174 1.58 -16.25 15.53
C SER A 174 2.43 -15.48 16.53
N ILE A 175 2.53 -16.00 17.73
CA ILE A 175 3.44 -15.49 18.76
C ILE A 175 4.52 -16.52 19.07
N SER A 176 5.75 -16.04 19.23
CA SER A 176 6.89 -16.83 19.64
C SER A 176 7.65 -16.13 20.75
N LYS A 177 8.40 -16.85 21.59
CA LYS A 177 9.42 -16.23 22.43
C LYS A 177 10.59 -15.79 21.56
N GLN A 178 11.27 -14.75 21.98
CA GLN A 178 12.45 -14.24 21.28
C GLN A 178 13.43 -15.39 20.96
N ASN A 179 13.77 -15.57 19.69
CA ASN A 179 14.58 -16.67 19.17
C ASN A 179 14.03 -18.09 19.43
N GLY A 180 12.73 -18.22 19.66
CA GLY A 180 12.06 -19.48 19.99
C GLY A 180 11.09 -19.97 18.93
N SER A 181 10.55 -21.18 19.18
CA SER A 181 9.46 -21.74 18.38
C SER A 181 8.14 -20.98 18.60
N VAL A 182 7.25 -21.06 17.61
CA VAL A 182 5.88 -20.57 17.74
C VAL A 182 5.18 -21.22 18.93
N ILE A 183 4.62 -20.41 19.83
CA ILE A 183 3.90 -20.84 21.03
C ILE A 183 2.41 -20.96 20.74
N ALA A 184 1.86 -20.00 20.01
CA ALA A 184 0.45 -19.99 19.64
C ALA A 184 0.27 -19.35 18.27
N SER A 185 -0.75 -19.80 17.55
CA SER A 185 -1.17 -19.24 16.26
C SER A 185 -2.69 -19.21 16.22
N SER A 186 -3.26 -18.12 15.71
CA SER A 186 -4.70 -17.95 15.59
C SER A 186 -5.06 -17.14 14.36
N VAL A 187 -6.21 -17.44 13.77
CA VAL A 187 -6.81 -16.67 12.69
C VAL A 187 -7.74 -15.64 13.30
N ALA A 188 -7.56 -14.37 12.93
CA ALA A 188 -8.44 -13.31 13.38
C ALA A 188 -9.83 -13.45 12.74
N THR A 189 -10.85 -13.53 13.54
CA THR A 189 -12.27 -13.55 13.12
C THR A 189 -12.94 -12.18 13.25
N THR A 190 -12.28 -11.26 13.92
CA THR A 190 -12.67 -9.84 14.08
C THR A 190 -11.45 -8.97 13.87
N ASN A 191 -11.63 -7.65 13.94
CA ASN A 191 -10.55 -6.68 13.93
C ASN A 191 -9.79 -6.57 15.28
N SER A 192 -9.97 -7.54 16.15
CA SER A 192 -9.23 -7.71 17.39
C SER A 192 -8.94 -9.19 17.60
N LEU A 193 -7.70 -9.51 17.96
CA LEU A 193 -7.25 -10.85 18.30
C LEU A 193 -6.54 -10.82 19.66
N ILE A 194 -6.80 -11.81 20.49
CA ILE A 194 -6.23 -11.91 21.83
C ILE A 194 -5.49 -13.25 21.97
N PHE A 195 -4.26 -13.18 22.43
CA PHE A 195 -3.52 -14.30 22.97
C PHE A 195 -3.47 -14.13 24.48
N ASP A 196 -4.05 -15.05 25.20
CA ASP A 196 -4.09 -15.09 26.67
C ASP A 196 -3.26 -16.23 27.22
N SER A 197 -3.31 -16.41 28.53
CA SER A 197 -2.61 -17.48 29.22
C SER A 197 -1.10 -17.49 28.98
N LEU A 198 -0.50 -16.30 28.88
CA LEU A 198 0.92 -16.14 28.59
C LEU A 198 1.73 -15.97 29.88
N TYR A 199 2.86 -16.67 29.96
CA TYR A 199 3.87 -16.44 31.01
C TYR A 199 4.59 -15.12 30.77
N SER A 200 5.24 -14.58 31.80
CA SER A 200 6.12 -13.42 31.66
C SER A 200 7.25 -13.69 30.66
N GLY A 201 7.57 -12.71 29.84
CA GLY A 201 8.62 -12.80 28.82
C GLY A 201 8.48 -11.83 27.67
N ASN A 202 9.46 -11.82 26.79
CA ASN A 202 9.44 -11.09 25.54
C ASN A 202 8.89 -11.99 24.45
N TYR A 203 7.91 -11.47 23.71
CA TYR A 203 7.25 -12.18 22.63
C TYR A 203 7.46 -11.44 21.31
N GLU A 204 7.62 -12.17 20.24
CA GLU A 204 7.61 -11.70 18.88
C GLU A 204 6.27 -12.07 18.25
N ILE A 205 5.67 -11.11 17.55
CA ILE A 205 4.42 -11.30 16.81
C ILE A 205 4.78 -11.38 15.33
N SER A 206 4.34 -12.43 14.67
CA SER A 206 4.43 -12.59 13.23
C SER A 206 3.04 -12.77 12.63
N SER A 207 2.86 -12.35 11.39
CA SER A 207 1.61 -12.55 10.67
C SER A 207 1.89 -13.03 9.26
N ASN A 208 1.05 -13.93 8.74
CA ASN A 208 1.06 -14.27 7.33
C ASN A 208 0.17 -13.28 6.56
N PHE A 209 0.70 -12.13 6.26
CA PHE A 209 0.12 -11.33 5.19
C PHE A 209 0.57 -11.96 3.87
N GLN A 210 -0.21 -12.92 3.36
CA GLN A 210 -0.08 -13.29 1.96
C GLN A 210 -0.78 -12.20 1.14
N SER A 211 0.02 -11.58 0.31
CA SER A 211 -0.39 -10.72 -0.80
C SER A 211 -1.37 -11.44 -1.72
#